data_3c6c535976d8cd2f8bed139031d192c2
#
_entry.id   3c6c535976d8cd2f8bed139031d192c2
#
_cell.length_a   1.000
_cell.length_b   1.000
_cell.length_c   1.000
_cell.angle_alpha   90.00
_cell.angle_beta   90.00
_cell.angle_gamma   90.00
#
_symmetry.space_group_name_H-M   'P 1'
#
loop_
_entity.id
_entity.type
_entity.pdbx_description
1 polymer ?
#
loop_
_entity_poly.entity_id
_entity_poly.type
_entity_poly.pdbx_seq_one_letter_code
_entity_poly.pdbx_strand_id
1 'polypeptide(L)'
;MTQQSFILRYKAEFLLALILVFCFGIRLYRLEIPESYYFDEVYFAFTAQEMAKGNRAAWESYHEGPEDLAYEWTHPPLGKEITAMGILIFGDNTFGWRFFQSVFGALGALFIYFLGKELFNSKSAGLIASLLFSFESLVFVLSRITMVDIFIADFLILASLFLVKYARTRRNSYLILTGIFCGAGMSVKWSGVYIAEFLGGVALFLIYYFEVYTTAARDRDFIASLLKIIPRMVLAFIVVPVLVYLASYIPFFYHGNSFQDFLDLQVNMYSYHGGVTADHPYQSSWWKWPLMLRPVYLHFEDLGEGWRAHIYLLGNPFIWYTGILFLILGIIQAVRKETPPLLFTVLSVFAYWLPWAFSPRKVVFLYHFLPSLVFLLLTSTYFLNELWNSSRKGKILVLLYFCIAGGVFFYFYPVLAAWPIKEMEIDRYMWLGTWR
;
A
#
# COMPACT_ATOMS: atom_id res chain seq x y z
N MET A 1 -28.42 29.88 8.92
CA MET A 1 -28.34 28.54 8.25
C MET A 1 -29.02 27.55 9.17
N THR A 2 -30.04 26.86 8.71
CA THR A 2 -30.71 25.84 9.53
C THR A 2 -29.78 24.62 9.70
N GLN A 3 -29.87 23.93 10.83
CA GLN A 3 -29.06 22.72 11.12
C GLN A 3 -29.17 21.66 10.01
N GLN A 4 -30.32 21.58 9.35
CA GLN A 4 -30.61 20.71 8.21
C GLN A 4 -29.81 21.09 6.96
N SER A 5 -29.58 22.38 6.69
CA SER A 5 -28.79 22.86 5.56
C SER A 5 -27.29 22.63 5.77
N PHE A 6 -26.80 22.64 7.01
CA PHE A 6 -25.42 22.33 7.40
C PHE A 6 -25.11 20.84 7.16
N ILE A 7 -25.97 19.92 7.68
CA ILE A 7 -25.79 18.46 7.53
C ILE A 7 -25.78 18.05 6.05
N LEU A 8 -26.68 18.61 5.23
CA LEU A 8 -26.71 18.31 3.79
C LEU A 8 -25.46 18.79 3.05
N ARG A 9 -24.89 19.91 3.47
CA ARG A 9 -23.69 20.48 2.88
C ARG A 9 -22.42 19.65 3.15
N TYR A 10 -22.30 19.09 4.37
CA TYR A 10 -21.12 18.36 4.84
C TYR A 10 -21.34 16.84 4.94
N LYS A 11 -22.39 16.31 4.30
CA LYS A 11 -22.74 14.88 4.37
C LYS A 11 -21.60 13.95 3.98
N ALA A 12 -20.85 14.27 2.95
CA ALA A 12 -19.75 13.44 2.47
C ALA A 12 -18.58 13.43 3.47
N GLU A 13 -18.26 14.58 4.04
CA GLU A 13 -17.20 14.75 5.05
C GLU A 13 -17.58 14.04 6.36
N PHE A 14 -18.84 14.08 6.75
CA PHE A 14 -19.35 13.33 7.91
C PHE A 14 -19.28 11.82 7.70
N LEU A 15 -19.70 11.33 6.53
CA LEU A 15 -19.58 9.91 6.19
C LEU A 15 -18.12 9.46 6.14
N LEU A 16 -17.22 10.27 5.58
CA LEU A 16 -15.79 9.99 5.59
C LEU A 16 -15.28 9.89 7.03
N ALA A 17 -15.64 10.83 7.92
CA ALA A 17 -15.22 10.77 9.31
C ALA A 17 -15.69 9.47 10.00
N LEU A 18 -16.93 9.01 9.75
CA LEU A 18 -17.43 7.73 10.26
C LEU A 18 -16.63 6.55 9.72
N ILE A 19 -16.29 6.55 8.43
CA ILE A 19 -15.45 5.50 7.82
C ILE A 19 -14.08 5.49 8.49
N LEU A 20 -13.46 6.64 8.69
CA LEU A 20 -12.12 6.73 9.30
C LEU A 20 -12.13 6.30 10.77
N VAL A 21 -13.14 6.70 11.55
CA VAL A 21 -13.29 6.26 12.94
C VAL A 21 -13.47 4.75 13.01
N PHE A 22 -14.32 4.18 12.17
CA PHE A 22 -14.46 2.72 12.05
C PHE A 22 -13.16 2.05 11.65
N CYS A 23 -12.53 2.54 10.57
CA CYS A 23 -11.29 1.99 10.01
C CYS A 23 -10.16 1.97 11.05
N PHE A 24 -10.00 3.07 11.79
CA PHE A 24 -8.99 3.18 12.84
C PHE A 24 -9.35 2.32 14.06
N GLY A 25 -10.60 2.41 14.53
CA GLY A 25 -11.06 1.66 15.71
C GLY A 25 -10.90 0.15 15.56
N ILE A 26 -11.26 -0.42 14.39
CA ILE A 26 -11.14 -1.87 14.16
C ILE A 26 -9.68 -2.33 14.05
N ARG A 27 -8.77 -1.42 13.63
CA ARG A 27 -7.34 -1.70 13.55
C ARG A 27 -6.66 -1.62 14.91
N LEU A 28 -7.10 -0.74 15.78
CA LEU A 28 -6.59 -0.63 17.15
C LEU A 28 -7.14 -1.70 18.09
N TYR A 29 -8.34 -2.21 17.81
CA TYR A 29 -8.99 -3.19 18.68
C TYR A 29 -8.15 -4.48 18.79
N ARG A 30 -7.69 -4.81 20.00
CA ARG A 30 -6.79 -5.93 20.28
C ARG A 30 -5.51 -5.89 19.42
N LEU A 31 -4.92 -4.72 19.22
CA LEU A 31 -3.70 -4.57 18.41
C LEU A 31 -2.50 -5.26 19.06
N GLU A 32 -2.50 -5.35 20.40
CA GLU A 32 -1.48 -6.02 21.20
C GLU A 32 -1.44 -7.53 20.99
N ILE A 33 -2.51 -8.14 20.47
CA ILE A 33 -2.60 -9.59 20.26
C ILE A 33 -2.15 -9.96 18.84
N PRO A 34 -1.27 -10.97 18.69
CA PRO A 34 -0.55 -11.79 19.69
C PRO A 34 0.43 -10.98 20.53
N GLU A 35 0.67 -11.43 21.80
CA GLU A 35 1.59 -10.75 22.72
C GLU A 35 3.08 -11.08 22.45
N SER A 36 3.37 -11.72 21.35
CA SER A 36 4.70 -12.11 20.88
C SER A 36 4.93 -11.66 19.46
N TYR A 37 6.18 -11.73 19.00
CA TYR A 37 6.47 -11.58 17.57
C TYR A 37 5.80 -12.68 16.76
N TYR A 38 5.34 -12.32 15.58
CA TYR A 38 4.89 -13.29 14.60
C TYR A 38 5.35 -12.91 13.20
N PHE A 39 5.62 -13.90 12.37
CA PHE A 39 6.12 -13.75 11.00
C PHE A 39 7.35 -12.82 10.94
N ASP A 40 7.34 -11.78 10.10
CA ASP A 40 8.48 -10.89 9.89
C ASP A 40 8.74 -9.90 11.05
N GLU A 41 7.93 -9.91 12.12
CA GLU A 41 8.17 -9.06 13.30
C GLU A 41 9.49 -9.41 14.01
N VAL A 42 9.96 -10.67 13.90
CA VAL A 42 11.28 -11.11 14.39
C VAL A 42 12.44 -10.33 13.74
N TYR A 43 12.18 -9.70 12.59
CA TYR A 43 13.11 -8.84 11.86
C TYR A 43 12.78 -7.37 12.07
N PHE A 44 11.59 -6.94 11.63
CA PHE A 44 11.21 -5.51 11.58
C PHE A 44 10.97 -4.91 12.95
N ALA A 45 10.21 -5.58 13.85
CA ALA A 45 9.94 -5.06 15.18
C ALA A 45 11.20 -5.08 16.03
N PHE A 46 11.96 -6.19 16.02
CA PHE A 46 13.23 -6.28 16.72
C PHE A 46 14.21 -5.18 16.29
N THR A 47 14.41 -4.98 14.99
CA THR A 47 15.31 -3.90 14.52
C THR A 47 14.82 -2.52 14.93
N ALA A 48 13.50 -2.25 14.88
CA ALA A 48 12.93 -0.99 15.32
C ALA A 48 13.11 -0.75 16.83
N GLN A 49 13.05 -1.80 17.66
CA GLN A 49 13.36 -1.73 19.09
C GLN A 49 14.82 -1.33 19.33
N GLU A 50 15.74 -1.96 18.60
CA GLU A 50 17.16 -1.65 18.72
C GLU A 50 17.47 -0.23 18.19
N MET A 51 16.77 0.23 17.14
CA MET A 51 16.81 1.63 16.69
C MET A 51 16.30 2.60 17.78
N ALA A 52 15.18 2.28 18.44
CA ALA A 52 14.62 3.09 19.52
C ALA A 52 15.55 3.18 20.75
N LYS A 53 16.34 2.13 21.00
CA LYS A 53 17.38 2.12 22.05
C LYS A 53 18.67 2.85 21.64
N GLY A 54 18.79 3.29 20.39
CA GLY A 54 20.01 3.89 19.84
C GLY A 54 21.14 2.88 19.61
N ASN A 55 20.83 1.59 19.48
CA ASN A 55 21.84 0.56 19.25
C ASN A 55 22.35 0.65 17.81
N ARG A 56 23.67 0.87 17.65
CA ARG A 56 24.32 0.99 16.36
C ARG A 56 24.17 -0.28 15.49
N ALA A 57 24.11 -1.46 16.09
CA ALA A 57 23.95 -2.75 15.40
C ALA A 57 22.69 -2.77 14.49
N ALA A 58 21.64 -2.03 14.85
CA ALA A 58 20.42 -1.91 14.03
C ALA A 58 20.64 -1.28 12.65
N TRP A 59 21.81 -0.70 12.42
CA TRP A 59 22.19 -0.01 11.18
C TRP A 59 23.26 -0.76 10.39
N GLU A 60 23.79 -1.88 10.91
CA GLU A 60 24.89 -2.62 10.32
C GLU A 60 24.37 -3.83 9.53
N SER A 61 24.91 -4.06 8.33
CA SER A 61 24.62 -5.28 7.56
C SER A 61 25.33 -6.48 8.18
N TYR A 62 24.67 -7.64 8.09
CA TYR A 62 25.21 -8.94 8.60
C TYR A 62 25.53 -8.98 10.08
N HIS A 63 25.02 -8.03 10.88
CA HIS A 63 25.16 -8.11 12.32
C HIS A 63 24.29 -9.26 12.87
N GLU A 64 24.88 -10.12 13.69
CA GLU A 64 24.18 -11.26 14.29
C GLU A 64 23.22 -10.78 15.38
N GLY A 65 21.97 -11.23 15.32
CA GLY A 65 20.96 -11.00 16.36
C GLY A 65 21.02 -12.05 17.47
N PRO A 66 20.22 -11.88 18.52
CA PRO A 66 19.94 -12.94 19.49
C PRO A 66 19.31 -14.18 18.83
N GLU A 67 19.26 -15.28 19.57
CA GLU A 67 18.59 -16.51 19.12
C GLU A 67 17.14 -16.20 18.65
N ASP A 68 16.75 -16.77 17.52
CA ASP A 68 15.46 -16.57 16.84
C ASP A 68 15.13 -15.14 16.38
N LEU A 69 16.04 -14.17 16.49
CA LEU A 69 15.87 -12.80 16.05
C LEU A 69 17.00 -12.40 15.07
N ALA A 70 16.71 -11.51 14.13
CA ALA A 70 17.73 -10.98 13.24
C ALA A 70 17.48 -9.51 12.88
N TYR A 71 18.58 -8.78 12.70
CA TYR A 71 18.51 -7.39 12.22
C TYR A 71 18.01 -7.33 10.79
N GLU A 72 17.00 -6.51 10.57
CA GLU A 72 16.46 -6.22 9.24
C GLU A 72 17.25 -5.06 8.61
N TRP A 73 18.33 -5.34 7.99
CA TRP A 73 19.16 -4.40 7.24
C TRP A 73 18.92 -4.46 5.70
N THR A 74 18.12 -5.42 5.24
CA THR A 74 17.93 -5.71 3.81
C THR A 74 16.97 -4.74 3.11
N HIS A 75 16.28 -3.90 3.89
CA HIS A 75 15.40 -2.83 3.40
C HIS A 75 15.84 -1.47 3.96
N PRO A 76 15.58 -0.35 3.24
CA PRO A 76 15.85 0.99 3.71
C PRO A 76 15.16 1.30 5.05
N PRO A 77 15.62 2.33 5.81
CA PRO A 77 15.30 2.44 7.22
C PRO A 77 13.93 3.05 7.54
N LEU A 78 13.33 3.87 6.65
CA LEU A 78 12.19 4.73 7.00
C LEU A 78 11.00 3.96 7.64
N GLY A 79 10.67 2.77 7.15
CA GLY A 79 9.58 1.99 7.74
C GLY A 79 9.86 1.52 9.16
N LYS A 80 11.12 1.16 9.46
CA LYS A 80 11.58 0.76 10.79
C LYS A 80 11.68 1.98 11.73
N GLU A 81 12.09 3.12 11.22
CA GLU A 81 12.13 4.39 11.96
C GLU A 81 10.74 4.85 12.39
N ILE A 82 9.74 4.74 11.49
CA ILE A 82 8.33 5.01 11.82
C ILE A 82 7.86 4.05 12.93
N THR A 83 8.22 2.77 12.85
CA THR A 83 7.92 1.78 13.91
C THR A 83 8.62 2.15 15.22
N ALA A 84 9.90 2.52 15.19
CA ALA A 84 10.65 2.94 16.36
C ALA A 84 10.02 4.14 17.07
N MET A 85 9.44 5.11 16.33
CA MET A 85 8.68 6.20 16.94
C MET A 85 7.48 5.70 17.77
N GLY A 86 6.79 4.65 17.32
CA GLY A 86 5.70 4.02 18.07
C GLY A 86 6.20 3.44 19.39
N ILE A 87 7.36 2.77 19.37
CA ILE A 87 8.00 2.23 20.56
C ILE A 87 8.41 3.34 21.53
N LEU A 88 8.97 4.43 21.04
CA LEU A 88 9.36 5.57 21.86
C LEU A 88 8.16 6.25 22.55
N ILE A 89 6.98 6.25 21.92
CA ILE A 89 5.78 6.92 22.44
C ILE A 89 4.99 5.99 23.38
N PHE A 90 4.82 4.72 23.02
CA PHE A 90 3.92 3.78 23.71
C PHE A 90 4.65 2.68 24.51
N GLY A 91 5.98 2.68 24.47
CA GLY A 91 6.83 1.68 25.11
C GLY A 91 7.16 0.49 24.20
N ASP A 92 8.16 -0.27 24.62
CA ASP A 92 8.63 -1.48 23.94
C ASP A 92 7.68 -2.66 24.22
N ASN A 93 6.58 -2.70 23.50
CA ASN A 93 5.54 -3.74 23.58
C ASN A 93 4.84 -3.88 22.22
N THR A 94 4.05 -4.94 22.07
CA THR A 94 3.38 -5.29 20.81
C THR A 94 2.44 -4.20 20.29
N PHE A 95 1.80 -3.41 21.17
CA PHE A 95 1.01 -2.26 20.78
C PHE A 95 1.88 -1.15 20.18
N GLY A 96 3.00 -0.81 20.85
CA GLY A 96 3.95 0.21 20.40
C GLY A 96 4.54 -0.13 19.03
N TRP A 97 4.91 -1.40 18.78
CA TRP A 97 5.47 -1.85 17.50
C TRP A 97 4.48 -1.72 16.34
N ARG A 98 3.17 -1.97 16.57
CA ARG A 98 2.14 -2.06 15.53
C ARG A 98 1.32 -0.78 15.38
N PHE A 99 1.52 0.20 16.28
CA PHE A 99 0.67 1.40 16.32
C PHE A 99 0.69 2.19 15.01
N PHE A 100 1.88 2.52 14.50
CA PHE A 100 1.97 3.35 13.29
C PHE A 100 1.50 2.62 12.03
N GLN A 101 1.65 1.31 11.94
CA GLN A 101 1.05 0.53 10.86
C GLN A 101 -0.48 0.70 10.87
N SER A 102 -1.12 0.69 12.06
CA SER A 102 -2.56 0.90 12.20
C SER A 102 -2.99 2.33 11.85
N VAL A 103 -2.18 3.33 12.24
CA VAL A 103 -2.39 4.73 11.84
C VAL A 103 -2.34 4.88 10.32
N PHE A 104 -1.29 4.36 9.68
CA PHE A 104 -1.16 4.41 8.22
C PHE A 104 -2.28 3.63 7.52
N GLY A 105 -2.68 2.46 8.03
CA GLY A 105 -3.84 1.74 7.50
C GLY A 105 -5.15 2.54 7.55
N ALA A 106 -5.31 3.43 8.54
CA ALA A 106 -6.46 4.34 8.59
C ALA A 106 -6.26 5.57 7.69
N LEU A 107 -5.04 6.13 7.64
CA LEU A 107 -4.68 7.24 6.75
C LEU A 107 -4.78 6.82 5.29
N GLY A 108 -4.45 5.57 4.94
CA GLY A 108 -4.63 5.02 3.60
C GLY A 108 -6.09 5.11 3.12
N ALA A 109 -7.06 4.86 4.02
CA ALA A 109 -8.47 5.05 3.70
C ALA A 109 -8.83 6.53 3.42
N LEU A 110 -8.15 7.48 4.08
CA LEU A 110 -8.27 8.92 3.80
C LEU A 110 -7.59 9.29 2.48
N PHE A 111 -6.39 8.80 2.25
CA PHE A 111 -5.61 9.13 1.05
C PHE A 111 -6.28 8.60 -0.22
N ILE A 112 -6.78 7.36 -0.19
CA ILE A 112 -7.50 6.78 -1.34
C ILE A 112 -8.86 7.47 -1.57
N TYR A 113 -9.51 8.01 -0.51
CA TYR A 113 -10.67 8.89 -0.67
C TYR A 113 -10.31 10.09 -1.55
N PHE A 114 -9.22 10.79 -1.21
CA PHE A 114 -8.79 11.96 -2.00
C PHE A 114 -8.38 11.56 -3.41
N LEU A 115 -7.66 10.47 -3.59
CA LEU A 115 -7.26 10.00 -4.92
C LEU A 115 -8.50 9.63 -5.76
N GLY A 116 -9.44 8.86 -5.24
CA GLY A 116 -10.67 8.49 -5.94
C GLY A 116 -11.54 9.71 -6.28
N LYS A 117 -11.67 10.64 -5.32
CA LYS A 117 -12.38 11.90 -5.54
C LYS A 117 -11.75 12.74 -6.64
N GLU A 118 -10.43 12.91 -6.61
CA GLU A 118 -9.70 13.69 -7.63
C GLU A 118 -9.70 12.97 -8.99
N LEU A 119 -9.48 11.68 -9.00
CA LEU A 119 -9.39 10.89 -10.23
C LEU A 119 -10.71 10.88 -11.01
N PHE A 120 -11.83 10.65 -10.31
CA PHE A 120 -13.15 10.52 -10.91
C PHE A 120 -14.02 11.79 -10.78
N ASN A 121 -13.48 12.86 -10.21
CA ASN A 121 -14.19 14.12 -9.96
C ASN A 121 -15.51 13.95 -9.20
N SER A 122 -15.52 13.09 -8.19
CA SER A 122 -16.74 12.65 -7.49
C SER A 122 -16.47 12.37 -6.01
N LYS A 123 -17.22 13.03 -5.10
CA LYS A 123 -17.17 12.74 -3.67
C LYS A 123 -17.64 11.31 -3.36
N SER A 124 -18.63 10.80 -4.10
CA SER A 124 -19.09 9.41 -3.95
C SER A 124 -18.02 8.40 -4.36
N ALA A 125 -17.26 8.67 -5.42
CA ALA A 125 -16.11 7.84 -5.78
C ALA A 125 -15.07 7.80 -4.64
N GLY A 126 -14.76 8.95 -4.02
CA GLY A 126 -13.88 8.98 -2.86
C GLY A 126 -14.40 8.10 -1.71
N LEU A 127 -15.68 8.21 -1.34
CA LEU A 127 -16.28 7.41 -0.26
C LEU A 127 -16.27 5.90 -0.60
N ILE A 128 -16.57 5.55 -1.84
CA ILE A 128 -16.54 4.16 -2.32
C ILE A 128 -15.12 3.60 -2.23
N ALA A 129 -14.10 4.35 -2.68
CA ALA A 129 -12.70 3.95 -2.60
C ALA A 129 -12.26 3.73 -1.14
N SER A 130 -12.63 4.65 -0.24
CA SER A 130 -12.33 4.57 1.19
C SER A 130 -12.98 3.36 1.86
N LEU A 131 -14.24 3.03 1.52
CA LEU A 131 -14.93 1.85 2.02
C LEU A 131 -14.32 0.54 1.50
N LEU A 132 -13.98 0.47 0.20
CA LEU A 132 -13.30 -0.69 -0.37
C LEU A 132 -11.99 -0.95 0.35
N PHE A 133 -11.16 0.08 0.54
CA PHE A 133 -9.89 -0.02 1.25
C PHE A 133 -10.07 -0.44 2.73
N SER A 134 -11.13 0.05 3.39
CA SER A 134 -11.40 -0.25 4.79
C SER A 134 -11.83 -1.70 5.01
N PHE A 135 -12.59 -2.30 4.08
CA PHE A 135 -13.04 -3.69 4.14
C PHE A 135 -12.10 -4.67 3.41
N GLU A 136 -10.99 -4.19 2.86
CA GLU A 136 -10.01 -5.08 2.23
C GLU A 136 -9.15 -5.77 3.31
N SER A 137 -9.25 -7.11 3.36
CA SER A 137 -8.68 -7.91 4.44
C SER A 137 -7.16 -7.93 4.42
N LEU A 138 -6.51 -7.95 3.24
CA LEU A 138 -5.04 -7.92 3.12
C LEU A 138 -4.49 -6.60 3.65
N VAL A 139 -5.14 -5.48 3.31
CA VAL A 139 -4.80 -4.15 3.85
C VAL A 139 -5.00 -4.11 5.37
N PHE A 140 -6.09 -4.71 5.86
CA PHE A 140 -6.37 -4.78 7.30
C PHE A 140 -5.26 -5.51 8.05
N VAL A 141 -4.87 -6.71 7.61
CA VAL A 141 -3.83 -7.51 8.27
C VAL A 141 -2.47 -6.80 8.21
N LEU A 142 -2.07 -6.29 7.03
CA LEU A 142 -0.80 -5.56 6.87
C LEU A 142 -0.72 -4.26 7.68
N SER A 143 -1.86 -3.71 8.08
CA SER A 143 -1.91 -2.55 8.99
C SER A 143 -1.93 -2.92 10.48
N ARG A 144 -1.77 -4.20 10.83
CA ARG A 144 -1.77 -4.70 12.21
C ARG A 144 -0.55 -5.54 12.56
N ILE A 145 0.38 -5.70 11.63
CA ILE A 145 1.67 -6.37 11.79
C ILE A 145 2.80 -5.38 11.54
N THR A 146 3.90 -5.55 12.24
CA THR A 146 5.09 -4.73 12.02
C THR A 146 5.82 -5.18 10.76
N MET A 147 5.22 -4.85 9.62
CA MET A 147 5.78 -4.94 8.27
C MET A 147 5.71 -3.56 7.61
N VAL A 148 6.46 -3.38 6.54
CA VAL A 148 6.61 -2.06 5.91
C VAL A 148 5.67 -1.83 4.72
N ASP A 149 4.93 -2.83 4.29
CA ASP A 149 4.16 -2.81 3.04
C ASP A 149 3.00 -1.80 3.07
N ILE A 150 2.39 -1.56 4.24
CA ILE A 150 1.32 -0.55 4.35
C ILE A 150 1.83 0.87 4.08
N PHE A 151 3.06 1.20 4.50
CA PHE A 151 3.67 2.51 4.23
C PHE A 151 3.89 2.72 2.73
N ILE A 152 4.33 1.67 2.00
CA ILE A 152 4.49 1.72 0.55
C ILE A 152 3.16 2.01 -0.13
N ALA A 153 2.08 1.33 0.27
CA ALA A 153 0.75 1.55 -0.29
C ALA A 153 0.31 3.00 -0.11
N ASP A 154 0.52 3.58 1.06
CA ASP A 154 0.12 4.95 1.35
C ASP A 154 0.96 5.98 0.57
N PHE A 155 2.27 5.78 0.48
CA PHE A 155 3.13 6.66 -0.32
C PHE A 155 2.83 6.54 -1.82
N LEU A 156 2.47 5.36 -2.31
CA LEU A 156 1.98 5.16 -3.67
C LEU A 156 0.67 5.92 -3.93
N ILE A 157 -0.29 5.85 -3.00
CA ILE A 157 -1.57 6.56 -3.11
C ILE A 157 -1.32 8.07 -3.13
N LEU A 158 -0.46 8.60 -2.25
CA LEU A 158 -0.12 10.01 -2.18
C LEU A 158 0.63 10.50 -3.43
N ALA A 159 1.62 9.74 -3.90
CA ALA A 159 2.32 10.07 -5.14
C ALA A 159 1.35 10.15 -6.32
N SER A 160 0.45 9.15 -6.43
CA SER A 160 -0.58 9.13 -7.49
C SER A 160 -1.58 10.27 -7.35
N LEU A 161 -2.00 10.63 -6.13
CA LEU A 161 -2.88 11.77 -5.86
C LEU A 161 -2.27 13.08 -6.37
N PHE A 162 -1.00 13.33 -6.06
CA PHE A 162 -0.33 14.56 -6.47
C PHE A 162 -0.05 14.58 -7.97
N LEU A 163 0.23 13.44 -8.59
CA LEU A 163 0.33 13.35 -10.05
C LEU A 163 -1.02 13.67 -10.73
N VAL A 164 -2.14 13.17 -10.22
CA VAL A 164 -3.49 13.50 -10.71
C VAL A 164 -3.77 14.99 -10.54
N LYS A 165 -3.41 15.60 -9.40
CA LYS A 165 -3.53 17.06 -9.20
C LYS A 165 -2.64 17.84 -10.14
N TYR A 166 -1.41 17.37 -10.44
CA TYR A 166 -0.57 17.96 -11.47
C TYR A 166 -1.26 17.89 -12.85
N ALA A 167 -1.78 16.72 -13.22
CA ALA A 167 -2.49 16.55 -14.49
C ALA A 167 -3.66 17.54 -14.68
N ARG A 168 -4.35 17.91 -13.60
CA ARG A 168 -5.47 18.85 -13.61
C ARG A 168 -5.07 20.32 -13.58
N THR A 169 -4.04 20.67 -12.82
CA THR A 169 -3.73 22.08 -12.47
C THR A 169 -2.47 22.61 -13.12
N ARG A 170 -1.59 21.74 -13.63
CA ARG A 170 -0.26 22.04 -14.19
C ARG A 170 0.70 22.71 -13.21
N ARG A 171 0.43 22.67 -11.91
CA ARG A 171 1.30 23.27 -10.90
C ARG A 171 2.48 22.34 -10.60
N ASN A 172 3.70 22.79 -10.89
CA ASN A 172 4.93 22.03 -10.68
C ASN A 172 5.14 21.58 -9.20
N SER A 173 4.56 22.32 -8.22
CA SER A 173 4.59 21.91 -6.82
C SER A 173 3.99 20.51 -6.60
N TYR A 174 2.95 20.14 -7.34
CA TYR A 174 2.39 18.80 -7.26
C TYR A 174 3.31 17.74 -7.87
N LEU A 175 4.08 18.08 -8.90
CA LEU A 175 5.09 17.18 -9.45
C LEU A 175 6.22 16.92 -8.43
N ILE A 176 6.66 17.95 -7.71
CA ILE A 176 7.63 17.81 -6.61
C ILE A 176 7.07 16.95 -5.49
N LEU A 177 5.81 17.17 -5.07
CA LEU A 177 5.16 16.32 -4.07
C LEU A 177 5.05 14.87 -4.52
N THR A 178 4.77 14.60 -5.81
CA THR A 178 4.84 13.25 -6.38
C THR A 178 6.23 12.64 -6.13
N GLY A 179 7.30 13.37 -6.45
CA GLY A 179 8.68 12.93 -6.22
C GLY A 179 9.02 12.67 -4.76
N ILE A 180 8.54 13.53 -3.84
CA ILE A 180 8.73 13.32 -2.39
C ILE A 180 8.13 11.98 -1.96
N PHE A 181 6.90 11.67 -2.37
CA PHE A 181 6.26 10.42 -1.96
C PHE A 181 6.80 9.19 -2.73
N CYS A 182 7.31 9.35 -3.94
CA CYS A 182 8.13 8.32 -4.59
C CYS A 182 9.40 8.02 -3.77
N GLY A 183 10.12 9.06 -3.36
CA GLY A 183 11.30 8.93 -2.50
C GLY A 183 11.00 8.28 -1.15
N ALA A 184 9.88 8.66 -0.51
CA ALA A 184 9.44 8.03 0.73
C ALA A 184 9.14 6.53 0.55
N GLY A 185 8.46 6.14 -0.54
CA GLY A 185 8.24 4.73 -0.88
C GLY A 185 9.56 3.97 -1.08
N MET A 186 10.52 4.56 -1.79
CA MET A 186 11.88 4.00 -1.97
C MET A 186 12.62 3.86 -0.64
N SER A 187 12.43 4.80 0.29
CA SER A 187 13.04 4.80 1.63
C SER A 187 12.47 3.75 2.58
N VAL A 188 11.34 3.15 2.21
CA VAL A 188 10.72 2.03 2.93
C VAL A 188 11.18 0.69 2.38
N LYS A 189 11.17 0.54 1.05
CA LYS A 189 11.50 -0.71 0.36
C LYS A 189 11.88 -0.42 -1.09
N TRP A 190 12.90 -1.08 -1.62
CA TRP A 190 13.36 -0.82 -2.99
C TRP A 190 12.32 -1.08 -4.09
N SER A 191 11.31 -1.91 -3.83
CA SER A 191 10.17 -2.02 -4.77
C SER A 191 9.41 -0.69 -4.95
N GLY A 192 9.61 0.30 -4.07
CA GLY A 192 9.16 1.68 -4.25
C GLY A 192 9.76 2.38 -5.49
N VAL A 193 10.88 1.88 -6.04
CA VAL A 193 11.44 2.38 -7.32
C VAL A 193 10.44 2.23 -8.45
N TYR A 194 9.70 1.13 -8.51
CA TYR A 194 8.66 0.92 -9.53
C TYR A 194 7.55 1.98 -9.49
N ILE A 195 7.31 2.58 -8.30
CA ILE A 195 6.38 3.71 -8.17
C ILE A 195 6.90 4.91 -8.97
N ALA A 196 8.18 5.26 -8.76
CA ALA A 196 8.81 6.39 -9.41
C ALA A 196 8.93 6.19 -10.93
N GLU A 197 9.29 4.98 -11.36
CA GLU A 197 9.41 4.64 -12.80
C GLU A 197 8.08 4.79 -13.52
N PHE A 198 7.02 4.17 -13.02
CA PHE A 198 5.71 4.23 -13.66
C PHE A 198 5.11 5.63 -13.63
N LEU A 199 5.07 6.28 -12.46
CA LEU A 199 4.50 7.61 -12.31
C LEU A 199 5.34 8.66 -13.06
N GLY A 200 6.68 8.48 -13.12
CA GLY A 200 7.57 9.30 -13.93
C GLY A 200 7.27 9.18 -15.42
N GLY A 201 7.05 7.96 -15.91
CA GLY A 201 6.61 7.73 -17.30
C GLY A 201 5.27 8.40 -17.62
N VAL A 202 4.29 8.28 -16.70
CA VAL A 202 2.98 8.96 -16.85
C VAL A 202 3.15 10.49 -16.82
N ALA A 203 3.98 11.02 -15.92
CA ALA A 203 4.26 12.46 -15.85
C ALA A 203 4.91 12.98 -17.14
N LEU A 204 5.91 12.25 -17.66
CA LEU A 204 6.56 12.58 -18.92
C LEU A 204 5.54 12.62 -20.07
N PHE A 205 4.69 11.59 -20.18
CA PHE A 205 3.62 11.56 -21.18
C PHE A 205 2.67 12.75 -21.03
N LEU A 206 2.22 13.07 -19.81
CA LEU A 206 1.33 14.20 -19.56
C LEU A 206 1.97 15.53 -19.95
N ILE A 207 3.23 15.77 -19.57
CA ILE A 207 3.95 16.99 -19.90
C ILE A 207 4.10 17.11 -21.43
N TYR A 208 4.56 16.03 -22.08
CA TYR A 208 4.68 15.99 -23.53
C TYR A 208 3.32 16.29 -24.22
N TYR A 209 2.25 15.59 -23.83
CA TYR A 209 0.92 15.77 -24.39
C TYR A 209 0.43 17.21 -24.27
N PHE A 210 0.58 17.83 -23.11
CA PHE A 210 0.03 19.17 -22.86
C PHE A 210 0.91 20.31 -23.35
N GLU A 211 2.21 20.17 -23.33
CA GLU A 211 3.14 21.26 -23.67
C GLU A 211 3.63 21.17 -25.11
N VAL A 212 3.61 20.00 -25.72
CA VAL A 212 4.09 19.79 -27.07
C VAL A 212 2.95 19.50 -28.05
N TYR A 213 2.12 18.49 -27.73
CA TYR A 213 1.10 18.00 -28.66
C TYR A 213 -0.13 18.90 -28.77
N THR A 214 -0.66 19.43 -27.64
CA THR A 214 -1.89 20.26 -27.66
C THR A 214 -1.64 21.76 -27.87
N THR A 215 -0.47 22.27 -27.53
CA THR A 215 -0.09 23.61 -27.92
C THR A 215 0.23 23.57 -29.42
N ALA A 216 -0.70 24.01 -30.23
CA ALA A 216 -0.68 24.02 -31.70
C ALA A 216 0.48 24.83 -32.35
N ALA A 217 1.64 24.79 -31.75
CA ALA A 217 2.87 25.31 -32.34
C ALA A 217 3.49 24.18 -33.18
N ARG A 218 2.88 23.96 -34.37
CA ARG A 218 3.43 23.10 -35.43
C ARG A 218 4.85 23.46 -35.85
N ASP A 219 5.39 24.58 -35.36
CA ASP A 219 6.70 25.13 -35.73
C ASP A 219 7.69 25.20 -34.57
N ARG A 220 7.40 24.57 -33.41
CA ARG A 220 8.37 24.56 -32.30
C ARG A 220 9.33 23.40 -32.45
N ASP A 221 10.60 23.72 -32.37
CA ASP A 221 11.68 22.75 -32.31
C ASP A 221 11.42 21.73 -31.19
N PHE A 222 11.21 20.46 -31.55
CA PHE A 222 10.98 19.34 -30.65
C PHE A 222 12.06 19.25 -29.58
N ILE A 223 13.32 19.49 -29.98
CA ILE A 223 14.49 19.48 -29.09
C ILE A 223 14.36 20.57 -28.01
N ALA A 224 13.98 21.79 -28.41
CA ALA A 224 13.79 22.91 -27.46
C ALA A 224 12.67 22.62 -26.44
N SER A 225 11.63 21.88 -26.83
CA SER A 225 10.55 21.44 -25.95
C SER A 225 11.04 20.37 -24.97
N LEU A 226 11.79 19.36 -25.43
CA LEU A 226 12.41 18.34 -24.57
C LEU A 226 13.37 18.95 -23.54
N LEU A 227 14.21 19.92 -23.96
CA LEU A 227 15.14 20.61 -23.08
C LEU A 227 14.45 21.35 -21.92
N LYS A 228 13.19 21.76 -22.07
CA LYS A 228 12.37 22.34 -21.00
C LYS A 228 11.72 21.31 -20.08
N ILE A 229 11.44 20.11 -20.59
CA ILE A 229 10.80 19.02 -19.85
C ILE A 229 11.81 18.28 -18.97
N ILE A 230 12.99 17.97 -19.50
CA ILE A 230 14.01 17.18 -18.84
C ILE A 230 14.38 17.70 -17.44
N PRO A 231 14.70 19.00 -17.23
CA PRO A 231 15.07 19.48 -15.88
C PRO A 231 13.98 19.27 -14.83
N ARG A 232 12.70 19.42 -15.21
CA ARG A 232 11.55 19.19 -14.31
C ARG A 232 11.42 17.71 -13.96
N MET A 233 11.60 16.84 -14.94
CA MET A 233 11.55 15.38 -14.73
C MET A 233 12.73 14.91 -13.87
N VAL A 234 13.93 15.37 -14.16
CA VAL A 234 15.13 15.06 -13.36
C VAL A 234 14.95 15.55 -11.92
N LEU A 235 14.47 16.79 -11.75
CA LEU A 235 14.23 17.33 -10.42
C LEU A 235 13.19 16.49 -9.65
N ALA A 236 12.03 16.20 -10.26
CA ALA A 236 10.91 15.56 -9.58
C ALA A 236 11.09 14.05 -9.37
N PHE A 237 11.73 13.33 -10.30
CA PHE A 237 11.78 11.86 -10.27
C PHE A 237 13.19 11.28 -10.06
N ILE A 238 14.21 12.13 -9.97
CA ILE A 238 15.58 11.70 -9.62
C ILE A 238 16.07 12.48 -8.40
N VAL A 239 16.22 13.81 -8.51
CA VAL A 239 16.85 14.59 -7.45
C VAL A 239 16.04 14.55 -6.16
N VAL A 240 14.74 14.84 -6.22
CA VAL A 240 13.87 14.87 -5.02
C VAL A 240 13.76 13.49 -4.38
N PRO A 241 13.47 12.38 -5.09
CA PRO A 241 13.45 11.04 -4.50
C PRO A 241 14.80 10.65 -3.86
N VAL A 242 15.93 10.94 -4.52
CA VAL A 242 17.26 10.66 -3.97
C VAL A 242 17.51 11.46 -2.69
N LEU A 243 17.14 12.74 -2.65
CA LEU A 243 17.29 13.56 -1.43
C LEU A 243 16.43 13.03 -0.28
N VAL A 244 15.18 12.58 -0.55
CA VAL A 244 14.32 11.96 0.46
C VAL A 244 14.93 10.64 0.94
N TYR A 245 15.43 9.83 0.02
CA TYR A 245 16.10 8.57 0.34
C TYR A 245 17.32 8.80 1.24
N LEU A 246 18.21 9.73 0.87
CA LEU A 246 19.37 10.08 1.70
C LEU A 246 18.96 10.66 3.07
N ALA A 247 17.89 11.46 3.11
CA ALA A 247 17.37 12.02 4.36
C ALA A 247 16.90 10.92 5.34
N SER A 248 16.36 9.81 4.83
CA SER A 248 15.99 8.66 5.68
C SER A 248 17.20 7.96 6.33
N TYR A 249 18.42 8.21 5.84
CA TYR A 249 19.65 7.69 6.44
C TYR A 249 20.35 8.70 7.40
N ILE A 250 19.71 9.84 7.72
CA ILE A 250 20.28 10.80 8.70
C ILE A 250 20.59 10.10 10.04
N PRO A 251 19.68 9.28 10.63
CA PRO A 251 20.00 8.55 11.87
C PRO A 251 21.18 7.57 11.71
N PHE A 252 21.29 6.89 10.56
CA PHE A 252 22.43 6.02 10.25
C PHE A 252 23.77 6.77 10.38
N PHE A 253 23.88 7.97 9.78
CA PHE A 253 25.07 8.81 9.88
C PHE A 253 25.26 9.37 11.29
N TYR A 254 24.17 9.74 11.99
CA TYR A 254 24.22 10.21 13.36
C TYR A 254 24.81 9.17 14.32
N HIS A 255 24.59 7.89 14.08
CA HIS A 255 25.20 6.78 14.83
C HIS A 255 26.65 6.49 14.45
N GLY A 256 27.31 7.36 13.70
CA GLY A 256 28.74 7.35 13.41
C GLY A 256 29.13 6.46 12.22
N ASN A 257 28.18 6.04 11.40
CA ASN A 257 28.46 5.34 10.15
C ASN A 257 28.96 6.33 9.09
N SER A 258 29.94 5.94 8.30
CA SER A 258 30.50 6.76 7.23
C SER A 258 29.68 6.68 5.94
N PHE A 259 30.01 7.55 4.98
CA PHE A 259 29.40 7.45 3.65
C PHE A 259 29.83 6.15 2.92
N GLN A 260 31.03 5.63 3.21
CA GLN A 260 31.45 4.33 2.68
C GLN A 260 30.59 3.19 3.23
N ASP A 261 30.31 3.19 4.54
CA ASP A 261 29.41 2.19 5.17
C ASP A 261 28.01 2.25 4.53
N PHE A 262 27.52 3.46 4.19
CA PHE A 262 26.27 3.61 3.45
C PHE A 262 26.32 2.95 2.07
N LEU A 263 27.38 3.15 1.29
CA LEU A 263 27.56 2.53 -0.03
C LEU A 263 27.64 1.02 0.08
N ASP A 264 28.43 0.52 1.04
CA ASP A 264 28.57 -0.91 1.29
C ASP A 264 27.22 -1.55 1.71
N LEU A 265 26.42 -0.85 2.51
CA LEU A 265 25.07 -1.28 2.87
C LEU A 265 24.17 -1.41 1.62
N GLN A 266 24.24 -0.45 0.66
CA GLN A 266 23.45 -0.55 -0.58
C GLN A 266 23.87 -1.78 -1.41
N VAL A 267 25.18 -2.02 -1.53
CA VAL A 267 25.71 -3.20 -2.24
C VAL A 267 25.28 -4.49 -1.55
N ASN A 268 25.37 -4.53 -0.23
CA ASN A 268 24.95 -5.69 0.57
C ASN A 268 23.44 -5.99 0.43
N MET A 269 22.58 -4.96 0.48
CA MET A 269 21.14 -5.10 0.22
C MET A 269 20.88 -5.69 -1.17
N TYR A 270 21.55 -5.17 -2.21
CA TYR A 270 21.41 -5.66 -3.58
C TYR A 270 21.82 -7.13 -3.69
N SER A 271 22.98 -7.47 -3.16
CA SER A 271 23.54 -8.84 -3.20
C SER A 271 22.64 -9.82 -2.44
N TYR A 272 22.12 -9.41 -1.27
CA TYR A 272 21.20 -10.24 -0.50
C TYR A 272 19.93 -10.58 -1.31
N HIS A 273 19.26 -9.55 -1.88
CA HIS A 273 18.02 -9.79 -2.63
C HIS A 273 18.21 -10.62 -3.89
N GLY A 274 19.40 -10.57 -4.53
CA GLY A 274 19.75 -11.41 -5.66
C GLY A 274 20.14 -12.84 -5.28
N GLY A 275 20.61 -13.05 -4.04
CA GLY A 275 21.17 -14.32 -3.55
C GLY A 275 20.20 -15.20 -2.76
N VAL A 276 18.99 -14.73 -2.42
CA VAL A 276 18.05 -15.52 -1.61
C VAL A 276 17.58 -16.76 -2.37
N THR A 277 17.99 -17.93 -1.89
CA THR A 277 17.63 -19.26 -2.44
C THR A 277 16.72 -20.06 -1.51
N ALA A 278 16.36 -19.52 -0.33
CA ALA A 278 15.51 -20.20 0.63
C ALA A 278 14.13 -20.51 0.03
N ASP A 279 13.57 -21.65 0.41
CA ASP A 279 12.17 -21.98 0.13
C ASP A 279 11.29 -21.62 1.33
N HIS A 280 10.09 -21.13 1.04
CA HIS A 280 9.11 -20.81 2.08
C HIS A 280 7.77 -21.47 1.74
N PRO A 281 7.09 -22.16 2.67
CA PRO A 281 5.88 -22.95 2.39
C PRO A 281 4.71 -22.11 1.85
N TYR A 282 4.69 -20.80 2.15
CA TYR A 282 3.66 -19.87 1.70
C TYR A 282 4.10 -18.95 0.55
N GLN A 283 5.29 -19.19 -0.02
CA GLN A 283 5.69 -18.48 -1.24
C GLN A 283 4.75 -18.82 -2.40
N SER A 284 4.56 -17.88 -3.31
CA SER A 284 3.67 -18.07 -4.45
C SER A 284 4.12 -17.25 -5.65
N SER A 285 4.04 -17.84 -6.84
CA SER A 285 4.37 -17.17 -8.10
C SER A 285 3.44 -15.96 -8.34
N TRP A 286 3.98 -14.91 -8.95
CA TRP A 286 3.30 -13.65 -9.22
C TRP A 286 1.94 -13.82 -9.91
N TRP A 287 1.77 -14.77 -10.82
CA TRP A 287 0.52 -15.02 -11.56
C TRP A 287 -0.60 -15.59 -10.68
N LYS A 288 -0.26 -16.17 -9.51
CA LYS A 288 -1.22 -16.71 -8.53
C LYS A 288 -1.90 -15.61 -7.70
N TRP A 289 -1.28 -14.43 -7.62
CA TRP A 289 -1.73 -13.37 -6.69
C TRP A 289 -3.10 -12.78 -7.07
N PRO A 290 -3.40 -12.40 -8.32
CA PRO A 290 -4.74 -11.91 -8.65
C PRO A 290 -5.86 -12.90 -8.34
N LEU A 291 -5.57 -14.19 -8.37
CA LEU A 291 -6.51 -15.26 -8.06
C LEU A 291 -6.52 -15.65 -6.58
N MET A 292 -5.66 -15.02 -5.76
CA MET A 292 -5.51 -15.28 -4.32
C MET A 292 -5.37 -16.79 -4.02
N LEU A 293 -4.57 -17.50 -4.84
CA LEU A 293 -4.46 -18.96 -4.73
C LEU A 293 -3.65 -19.44 -3.53
N ARG A 294 -2.76 -18.62 -2.98
CA ARG A 294 -1.92 -18.96 -1.82
C ARG A 294 -1.83 -17.79 -0.86
N PRO A 295 -2.76 -17.64 0.10
CA PRO A 295 -2.63 -16.75 1.24
C PRO A 295 -1.38 -17.08 2.05
N VAL A 296 -0.90 -16.12 2.84
CA VAL A 296 0.23 -16.34 3.74
C VAL A 296 -0.28 -16.59 5.15
N TYR A 297 0.15 -17.68 5.76
CA TYR A 297 -0.14 -17.99 7.15
C TYR A 297 0.90 -17.32 8.03
N LEU A 298 0.47 -16.35 8.84
CA LEU A 298 1.37 -15.52 9.62
C LEU A 298 1.53 -15.96 11.07
N HIS A 299 0.46 -16.50 11.66
CA HIS A 299 0.46 -16.81 13.08
C HIS A 299 -0.44 -18.01 13.42
N PHE A 300 0.04 -18.82 14.36
CA PHE A 300 -0.69 -19.89 15.02
C PHE A 300 -0.42 -19.87 16.50
N GLU A 301 -1.47 -20.00 17.30
CA GLU A 301 -1.36 -20.16 18.74
C GLU A 301 -2.36 -21.21 19.25
N ASP A 302 -1.88 -22.16 20.04
CA ASP A 302 -2.71 -23.13 20.74
C ASP A 302 -3.13 -22.55 22.09
N LEU A 303 -4.40 -22.24 22.23
CA LEU A 303 -4.96 -21.66 23.45
C LEU A 303 -5.47 -22.72 24.45
N GLY A 304 -5.27 -24.02 24.13
CA GLY A 304 -5.78 -25.13 24.93
C GLY A 304 -7.26 -25.45 24.70
N GLU A 305 -7.73 -26.58 25.21
CA GLU A 305 -9.11 -27.07 25.15
C GLU A 305 -9.72 -27.04 23.72
N GLY A 306 -8.91 -27.20 22.68
CA GLY A 306 -9.31 -27.17 21.27
C GLY A 306 -9.62 -25.77 20.76
N TRP A 307 -9.21 -24.70 21.46
CA TRP A 307 -9.23 -23.33 20.98
C TRP A 307 -7.92 -22.97 20.30
N ARG A 308 -7.99 -22.25 19.18
CA ARG A 308 -6.85 -21.84 18.37
C ARG A 308 -6.99 -20.38 17.95
N ALA A 309 -5.88 -19.67 17.86
CA ALA A 309 -5.81 -18.36 17.24
C ALA A 309 -4.97 -18.43 15.96
N HIS A 310 -5.46 -17.78 14.91
CA HIS A 310 -4.82 -17.78 13.60
C HIS A 310 -4.76 -16.39 13.03
N ILE A 311 -3.69 -16.07 12.25
CA ILE A 311 -3.67 -14.91 11.36
C ILE A 311 -3.29 -15.39 9.97
N TYR A 312 -4.23 -15.22 9.03
CA TYR A 312 -4.02 -15.41 7.61
C TYR A 312 -3.96 -14.06 6.89
N LEU A 313 -2.95 -13.87 6.08
CA LEU A 313 -2.86 -12.72 5.17
C LEU A 313 -3.51 -13.09 3.84
N LEU A 314 -4.77 -12.72 3.72
CA LEU A 314 -5.59 -12.92 2.52
C LEU A 314 -6.42 -11.67 2.24
N GLY A 315 -6.81 -11.47 1.00
CA GLY A 315 -7.72 -10.40 0.62
C GLY A 315 -9.16 -10.71 1.00
N ASN A 316 -10.04 -9.70 0.95
CA ASN A 316 -11.48 -9.94 1.04
C ASN A 316 -11.95 -10.66 -0.24
N PRO A 317 -12.38 -11.93 -0.18
CA PRO A 317 -12.68 -12.70 -1.40
C PRO A 317 -13.74 -12.03 -2.29
N PHE A 318 -14.74 -11.39 -1.70
CA PHE A 318 -15.79 -10.74 -2.48
C PHE A 318 -15.26 -9.50 -3.21
N ILE A 319 -14.52 -8.61 -2.52
CA ILE A 319 -13.91 -7.43 -3.12
C ILE A 319 -12.88 -7.85 -4.18
N TRP A 320 -12.10 -8.88 -3.89
CA TRP A 320 -11.01 -9.33 -4.76
C TRP A 320 -11.53 -9.88 -6.08
N TYR A 321 -12.45 -10.85 -6.04
CA TYR A 321 -12.96 -11.47 -7.27
C TYR A 321 -13.88 -10.56 -8.08
N THR A 322 -14.70 -9.73 -7.43
CA THR A 322 -15.43 -8.68 -8.15
C THR A 322 -14.49 -7.63 -8.73
N GLY A 323 -13.37 -7.33 -8.06
CA GLY A 323 -12.32 -6.45 -8.56
C GLY A 323 -11.69 -6.96 -9.85
N ILE A 324 -11.41 -8.26 -9.96
CA ILE A 324 -10.92 -8.85 -11.22
C ILE A 324 -11.96 -8.71 -12.33
N LEU A 325 -13.25 -8.96 -12.02
CA LEU A 325 -14.32 -8.74 -12.99
C LEU A 325 -14.35 -7.28 -13.46
N PHE A 326 -14.26 -6.32 -12.54
CA PHE A 326 -14.20 -4.91 -12.88
C PHE A 326 -12.92 -4.55 -13.65
N LEU A 327 -11.79 -5.21 -13.39
CA LEU A 327 -10.56 -5.03 -14.19
C LEU A 327 -10.77 -5.46 -15.64
N ILE A 328 -11.39 -6.63 -15.87
CA ILE A 328 -11.71 -7.10 -17.22
C ILE A 328 -12.64 -6.13 -17.94
N LEU A 329 -13.71 -5.68 -17.27
CA LEU A 329 -14.60 -4.65 -17.81
C LEU A 329 -13.88 -3.32 -18.06
N GLY A 330 -12.94 -2.96 -17.18
CA GLY A 330 -12.11 -1.77 -17.28
C GLY A 330 -11.22 -1.78 -18.51
N ILE A 331 -10.58 -2.90 -18.82
CA ILE A 331 -9.78 -3.08 -20.04
C ILE A 331 -10.66 -2.84 -21.27
N ILE A 332 -11.82 -3.50 -21.33
CA ILE A 332 -12.74 -3.38 -22.46
C ILE A 332 -13.23 -1.92 -22.63
N GLN A 333 -13.57 -1.26 -21.54
CA GLN A 333 -14.12 0.08 -21.58
C GLN A 333 -13.04 1.14 -21.88
N ALA A 334 -11.83 0.99 -21.30
CA ALA A 334 -10.73 1.92 -21.55
C ALA A 334 -10.33 1.97 -23.03
N VAL A 335 -10.36 0.82 -23.72
CA VAL A 335 -10.10 0.74 -25.17
C VAL A 335 -11.21 1.37 -25.98
N ARG A 336 -12.49 1.22 -25.55
CA ARG A 336 -13.66 1.64 -26.37
C ARG A 336 -14.06 3.11 -26.18
N LYS A 337 -13.84 3.69 -25.01
CA LYS A 337 -14.47 4.97 -24.62
C LYS A 337 -13.49 6.08 -24.26
N GLU A 338 -12.18 5.88 -24.43
CA GLU A 338 -11.17 6.89 -24.11
C GLU A 338 -11.39 7.55 -22.74
N THR A 339 -11.50 6.76 -21.68
CA THR A 339 -11.66 7.24 -20.31
C THR A 339 -10.30 7.29 -19.58
N PRO A 340 -9.54 8.42 -19.65
CA PRO A 340 -8.17 8.48 -19.13
C PRO A 340 -8.05 8.09 -17.64
N PRO A 341 -8.98 8.46 -16.73
CA PRO A 341 -8.90 8.02 -15.35
C PRO A 341 -9.01 6.49 -15.18
N LEU A 342 -9.89 5.83 -15.94
CA LEU A 342 -10.03 4.37 -15.92
C LEU A 342 -8.79 3.71 -16.54
N LEU A 343 -8.30 4.22 -17.67
CA LEU A 343 -7.07 3.75 -18.30
C LEU A 343 -5.88 3.83 -17.33
N PHE A 344 -5.74 4.94 -16.61
CA PHE A 344 -4.69 5.10 -15.60
C PHE A 344 -4.78 4.01 -14.52
N THR A 345 -5.97 3.73 -13.96
CA THR A 345 -6.10 2.69 -12.93
C THR A 345 -5.82 1.30 -13.47
N VAL A 346 -6.31 0.97 -14.66
CA VAL A 346 -6.07 -0.33 -15.31
C VAL A 346 -4.58 -0.53 -15.59
N LEU A 347 -3.91 0.46 -16.20
CA LEU A 347 -2.47 0.38 -16.47
C LEU A 347 -1.64 0.26 -15.19
N SER A 348 -2.05 0.96 -14.12
CA SER A 348 -1.38 0.89 -12.83
C SER A 348 -1.45 -0.51 -12.21
N VAL A 349 -2.57 -1.23 -12.34
CA VAL A 349 -2.66 -2.64 -11.89
C VAL A 349 -1.54 -3.47 -12.52
N PHE A 350 -1.36 -3.36 -13.84
CA PHE A 350 -0.36 -4.13 -14.57
C PHE A 350 1.06 -3.63 -14.33
N ALA A 351 1.26 -2.32 -14.19
CA ALA A 351 2.57 -1.72 -13.98
C ALA A 351 3.22 -2.17 -12.67
N TYR A 352 2.43 -2.43 -11.62
CA TYR A 352 2.96 -2.90 -10.32
C TYR A 352 2.91 -4.41 -10.16
N TRP A 353 2.22 -5.14 -11.05
CA TRP A 353 2.12 -6.60 -11.01
C TRP A 353 3.09 -7.29 -11.96
N LEU A 354 3.12 -6.86 -13.25
CA LEU A 354 3.90 -7.55 -14.29
C LEU A 354 5.42 -7.55 -14.08
N PRO A 355 6.07 -6.53 -13.48
CA PRO A 355 7.51 -6.59 -13.22
C PRO A 355 7.95 -7.81 -12.40
N TRP A 356 7.08 -8.35 -11.55
CA TRP A 356 7.35 -9.56 -10.80
C TRP A 356 7.55 -10.81 -11.66
N ALA A 357 7.06 -10.82 -12.90
CA ALA A 357 7.32 -11.88 -13.87
C ALA A 357 8.80 -12.00 -14.24
N PHE A 358 9.53 -10.89 -14.15
CA PHE A 358 10.95 -10.77 -14.52
C PHE A 358 11.86 -10.64 -13.29
N SER A 359 11.28 -10.62 -12.09
CA SER A 359 12.07 -10.50 -10.86
C SER A 359 12.95 -11.73 -10.65
N PRO A 360 14.26 -11.57 -10.37
CA PRO A 360 15.14 -12.68 -10.04
C PRO A 360 14.83 -13.28 -8.65
N ARG A 361 14.06 -12.57 -7.81
CA ARG A 361 13.72 -13.00 -6.45
C ARG A 361 12.77 -14.19 -6.49
N LYS A 362 13.20 -15.32 -5.90
CA LYS A 362 12.42 -16.57 -5.85
C LYS A 362 11.36 -16.56 -4.75
N VAL A 363 11.71 -16.04 -3.59
CA VAL A 363 10.81 -16.00 -2.42
C VAL A 363 9.94 -14.74 -2.47
N VAL A 364 8.76 -14.89 -3.02
CA VAL A 364 7.74 -13.83 -3.17
C VAL A 364 6.38 -14.33 -2.68
N PHE A 365 5.53 -13.39 -2.25
CA PHE A 365 4.29 -13.69 -1.55
C PHE A 365 3.13 -12.86 -2.08
N LEU A 366 1.90 -13.24 -1.74
CA LEU A 366 0.66 -12.55 -2.11
C LEU A 366 0.69 -11.04 -1.81
N TYR A 367 1.32 -10.62 -0.71
CA TYR A 367 1.32 -9.21 -0.31
C TYR A 367 2.13 -8.30 -1.25
N HIS A 368 3.00 -8.85 -2.09
CA HIS A 368 3.63 -8.07 -3.15
C HIS A 368 2.63 -7.54 -4.20
N PHE A 369 1.41 -8.08 -4.21
CA PHE A 369 0.32 -7.56 -5.04
C PHE A 369 -0.35 -6.29 -4.47
N LEU A 370 -0.03 -5.87 -3.25
CA LEU A 370 -0.67 -4.73 -2.59
C LEU A 370 -0.65 -3.43 -3.42
N PRO A 371 0.45 -3.02 -4.07
CA PRO A 371 0.44 -1.85 -4.95
C PRO A 371 -0.56 -1.96 -6.10
N SER A 372 -0.67 -3.12 -6.73
CA SER A 372 -1.66 -3.40 -7.78
C SER A 372 -3.08 -3.44 -7.22
N LEU A 373 -3.26 -3.98 -6.03
CA LEU A 373 -4.56 -4.05 -5.35
C LEU A 373 -5.16 -2.65 -5.13
N VAL A 374 -4.36 -1.66 -4.74
CA VAL A 374 -4.82 -0.26 -4.61
C VAL A 374 -5.51 0.21 -5.89
N PHE A 375 -4.94 -0.07 -7.05
CA PHE A 375 -5.53 0.33 -8.33
C PHE A 375 -6.65 -0.59 -8.79
N LEU A 376 -6.67 -1.85 -8.36
CA LEU A 376 -7.81 -2.74 -8.52
C LEU A 376 -9.04 -2.19 -7.76
N LEU A 377 -8.85 -1.70 -6.54
CA LEU A 377 -9.92 -1.02 -5.76
C LEU A 377 -10.38 0.26 -6.44
N LEU A 378 -9.47 1.05 -7.02
CA LEU A 378 -9.84 2.26 -7.77
C LEU A 378 -10.55 1.93 -9.09
N THR A 379 -10.16 0.86 -9.78
CA THR A 379 -10.89 0.36 -10.96
C THR A 379 -12.31 -0.06 -10.58
N SER A 380 -12.47 -0.78 -9.46
CA SER A 380 -13.78 -1.14 -8.91
C SER A 380 -14.60 0.10 -8.52
N THR A 381 -13.93 1.10 -7.95
CA THR A 381 -14.53 2.39 -7.58
C THR A 381 -15.17 3.07 -8.79
N TYR A 382 -14.54 3.05 -9.95
CA TYR A 382 -15.11 3.62 -11.17
C TYR A 382 -16.49 3.03 -11.48
N PHE A 383 -16.60 1.70 -11.55
CA PHE A 383 -17.86 1.03 -11.89
C PHE A 383 -18.92 1.17 -10.81
N LEU A 384 -18.54 1.06 -9.55
CA LEU A 384 -19.47 1.26 -8.43
C LEU A 384 -19.97 2.71 -8.35
N ASN A 385 -19.14 3.70 -8.68
CA ASN A 385 -19.55 5.10 -8.75
C ASN A 385 -20.47 5.39 -9.94
N GLU A 386 -20.21 4.81 -11.11
CA GLU A 386 -21.12 4.87 -12.25
C GLU A 386 -22.50 4.27 -11.89
N LEU A 387 -22.50 3.10 -11.25
CA LEU A 387 -23.71 2.45 -10.79
C LEU A 387 -24.44 3.30 -9.73
N TRP A 388 -23.73 3.88 -8.77
CA TRP A 388 -24.27 4.78 -7.76
C TRP A 388 -24.99 5.99 -8.36
N ASN A 389 -24.44 6.58 -9.40
CA ASN A 389 -24.96 7.77 -10.05
C ASN A 389 -26.02 7.46 -11.12
N SER A 390 -26.19 6.21 -11.53
CA SER A 390 -27.13 5.83 -12.60
C SER A 390 -28.60 5.93 -12.21
N SER A 391 -28.97 5.51 -11.00
CA SER A 391 -30.37 5.44 -10.57
C SER A 391 -30.52 5.14 -9.08
N ARG A 392 -31.77 5.20 -8.57
CA ARG A 392 -32.09 4.74 -7.19
C ARG A 392 -31.80 3.25 -7.01
N LYS A 393 -32.07 2.41 -8.03
CA LYS A 393 -31.73 0.98 -8.00
C LYS A 393 -30.21 0.77 -7.96
N GLY A 394 -29.45 1.55 -8.73
CA GLY A 394 -27.99 1.53 -8.69
C GLY A 394 -27.43 1.83 -7.30
N LYS A 395 -27.99 2.82 -6.59
CA LYS A 395 -27.58 3.10 -5.19
C LYS A 395 -27.86 1.93 -4.25
N ILE A 396 -29.01 1.27 -4.39
CA ILE A 396 -29.34 0.07 -3.60
C ILE A 396 -28.35 -1.05 -3.87
N LEU A 397 -27.98 -1.28 -5.14
CA LEU A 397 -27.01 -2.31 -5.52
C LEU A 397 -25.62 -2.04 -4.92
N VAL A 398 -25.18 -0.78 -4.93
CA VAL A 398 -23.90 -0.40 -4.30
C VAL A 398 -23.96 -0.58 -2.77
N LEU A 399 -25.06 -0.25 -2.13
CA LEU A 399 -25.25 -0.50 -0.69
C LEU A 399 -25.24 -2.00 -0.38
N LEU A 400 -25.92 -2.81 -1.18
CA LEU A 400 -25.88 -4.28 -1.07
C LEU A 400 -24.48 -4.83 -1.27
N TYR A 401 -23.72 -4.29 -2.24
CA TYR A 401 -22.33 -4.65 -2.45
C TYR A 401 -21.52 -4.45 -1.16
N PHE A 402 -21.65 -3.30 -0.50
CA PHE A 402 -20.93 -3.03 0.75
C PHE A 402 -21.46 -3.83 1.94
N CYS A 403 -22.73 -4.16 1.99
CA CYS A 403 -23.26 -5.11 2.99
C CYS A 403 -22.62 -6.49 2.85
N ILE A 404 -22.46 -6.98 1.60
CA ILE A 404 -21.80 -8.28 1.34
C ILE A 404 -20.31 -8.17 1.65
N ALA A 405 -19.62 -7.13 1.16
CA ALA A 405 -18.20 -6.92 1.41
C ALA A 405 -17.88 -6.85 2.90
N GLY A 406 -18.67 -6.09 3.67
CA GLY A 406 -18.57 -6.02 5.13
C GLY A 406 -18.90 -7.34 5.80
N GLY A 407 -19.95 -8.04 5.34
CA GLY A 407 -20.34 -9.36 5.85
C GLY A 407 -19.21 -10.39 5.66
N VAL A 408 -18.58 -10.41 4.48
CA VAL A 408 -17.42 -11.29 4.19
C VAL A 408 -16.21 -10.89 5.04
N PHE A 409 -15.93 -9.59 5.20
CA PHE A 409 -14.84 -9.11 6.06
C PHE A 409 -15.04 -9.60 7.51
N PHE A 410 -16.22 -9.42 8.09
CA PHE A 410 -16.49 -9.86 9.46
C PHE A 410 -16.58 -11.38 9.60
N TYR A 411 -16.98 -12.09 8.55
CA TYR A 411 -16.92 -13.56 8.52
C TYR A 411 -15.46 -14.06 8.64
N PHE A 412 -14.52 -13.44 7.93
CA PHE A 412 -13.10 -13.79 8.01
C PHE A 412 -12.37 -13.16 9.19
N TYR A 413 -12.95 -12.16 9.86
CA TYR A 413 -12.29 -11.41 10.95
C TYR A 413 -11.59 -12.29 12.00
N PRO A 414 -12.17 -13.44 12.45
CA PRO A 414 -11.49 -14.30 13.41
C PRO A 414 -10.10 -14.75 12.96
N VAL A 415 -9.96 -15.12 11.70
CA VAL A 415 -8.69 -15.58 11.12
C VAL A 415 -7.83 -14.45 10.53
N LEU A 416 -8.25 -13.20 10.66
CA LEU A 416 -7.48 -12.02 10.31
C LEU A 416 -6.85 -11.33 11.54
N ALA A 417 -7.39 -11.60 12.75
CA ALA A 417 -7.10 -10.82 13.95
C ALA A 417 -6.81 -11.68 15.19
N ALA A 418 -6.37 -12.92 15.03
CA ALA A 418 -6.10 -13.87 16.12
C ALA A 418 -7.28 -13.98 17.11
N TRP A 419 -8.52 -14.01 16.60
CA TRP A 419 -9.67 -14.26 17.46
C TRP A 419 -9.77 -15.75 17.75
N PRO A 420 -10.01 -16.17 19.02
CA PRO A 420 -10.14 -17.59 19.33
C PRO A 420 -11.30 -18.26 18.59
N ILE A 421 -10.99 -19.37 17.92
CA ILE A 421 -11.96 -20.25 17.25
C ILE A 421 -11.72 -21.69 17.66
N LYS A 422 -12.73 -22.55 17.55
CA LYS A 422 -12.51 -23.99 17.72
C LYS A 422 -11.72 -24.56 16.54
N GLU A 423 -10.78 -25.47 16.81
CA GLU A 423 -9.94 -26.10 15.79
C GLU A 423 -10.75 -26.65 14.59
N MET A 424 -11.88 -27.30 14.88
CA MET A 424 -12.79 -27.85 13.85
C MET A 424 -13.45 -26.78 12.96
N GLU A 425 -13.38 -25.51 13.34
CA GLU A 425 -14.02 -24.42 12.57
C GLU A 425 -13.09 -23.80 11.53
N ILE A 426 -11.77 -24.07 11.57
CA ILE A 426 -10.80 -23.49 10.65
C ILE A 426 -11.13 -23.78 9.19
N ASP A 427 -11.66 -24.96 8.88
CA ASP A 427 -12.02 -25.40 7.54
C ASP A 427 -13.10 -24.52 6.89
N ARG A 428 -13.93 -23.83 7.68
CA ARG A 428 -14.96 -22.90 7.19
C ARG A 428 -14.34 -21.70 6.47
N TYR A 429 -13.11 -21.31 6.83
CA TYR A 429 -12.39 -20.19 6.24
C TYR A 429 -11.52 -20.59 5.05
N MET A 430 -11.33 -21.88 4.82
CA MET A 430 -10.52 -22.43 3.73
C MET A 430 -11.37 -22.65 2.48
N TRP A 431 -11.81 -21.54 1.83
CA TRP A 431 -12.71 -21.63 0.67
C TRP A 431 -12.06 -22.28 -0.56
N LEU A 432 -10.75 -22.21 -0.69
CA LEU A 432 -10.00 -22.94 -1.70
C LEU A 432 -9.08 -23.97 -1.05
N GLY A 433 -8.95 -25.16 -1.65
CA GLY A 433 -8.04 -26.18 -1.14
C GLY A 433 -6.57 -25.75 -1.06
N THR A 434 -6.19 -24.73 -1.82
CA THR A 434 -4.85 -24.15 -1.83
C THR A 434 -4.60 -23.16 -0.70
N TRP A 435 -5.59 -22.83 0.12
CA TRP A 435 -5.47 -21.90 1.25
C TRP A 435 -4.95 -22.57 2.53
N ARG A 436 -4.86 -23.91 2.54
CA ARG A 436 -4.30 -24.72 3.63
C ARG A 436 -2.78 -24.78 3.62
#